data_d08a2a1c227a0b4479da79df3f16580e
#
_entry.id   d08a2a1c227a0b4479da79df3f16580e
#
_cell.length_a   1.000
_cell.length_b   1.000
_cell.length_c   1.000
_cell.angle_alpha   90.00
_cell.angle_beta   90.00
_cell.angle_gamma   90.00
#
_symmetry.space_group_name_H-M   'P 1'
#
loop_
_entity.id
_entity.type
_entity.pdbx_description
1 polymer ?
#
loop_
_entity_poly.entity_id
_entity_poly.type
_entity_poly.pdbx_seq_one_letter_code
_entity_poly.pdbx_strand_id
1 'polypeptide(L)'
;GKFTETRHITVEVYNRYNDGGSDPTSSVYAQYIKQGMLDKYNVDVELVSVGRWTEVDDLNNLLATGDAPDVCVTYSYPTIQTFAGMDGIIDLNPLLTEYKDLLPDLWALLGDYNIYYDQDPETGSVWAIEAVLAESARINTFIRKDWLDKLGLKLPTTEEEFHNCLIAFRDNAELLLGADAAKMVPFSISTDIGWRADLLNVSKVPEDVSDETLYVYGYDDRHLLYPNYKEGIRVLNQWYNEGLIWKDFALYTDASVEDDMMKSGFVGAFIHNWDYPYRNGEDSIQANLTRANGADAGFIAVDCFQNDAGITRKYLADRID
;
A
#
# COMPACT_ATOMS: atom_id res chain seq x y z
N GLY A 1 -10.14 33.39 0.67
CA GLY A 1 -10.14 34.54 -0.26
C GLY A 1 -9.12 34.38 -1.37
N LYS A 2 -9.19 35.19 -2.42
CA LYS A 2 -8.22 35.19 -3.52
C LYS A 2 -7.18 36.29 -3.24
N PHE A 3 -5.88 35.97 -3.37
CA PHE A 3 -4.83 36.96 -3.23
C PHE A 3 -4.90 38.03 -4.31
N THR A 4 -4.64 39.29 -3.95
CA THR A 4 -4.61 40.41 -4.89
C THR A 4 -3.40 40.41 -5.82
N GLU A 5 -2.27 39.87 -5.28
CA GLU A 5 -1.04 39.63 -6.03
C GLU A 5 -0.83 38.14 -6.16
N THR A 6 -0.30 37.71 -7.29
CA THR A 6 0.03 36.30 -7.49
C THR A 6 1.07 35.87 -6.47
N ARG A 7 0.78 34.78 -5.73
CA ARG A 7 1.73 34.10 -4.86
C ARG A 7 2.30 32.92 -5.60
N HIS A 8 3.59 32.70 -5.41
CA HIS A 8 4.29 31.55 -5.98
C HIS A 8 4.65 30.60 -4.86
N ILE A 9 4.37 29.30 -5.05
CA ILE A 9 4.76 28.22 -4.15
C ILE A 9 5.32 27.04 -4.94
N THR A 10 6.27 26.35 -4.33
CA THR A 10 6.86 25.10 -4.83
C THR A 10 6.33 23.92 -4.02
N VAL A 11 5.89 22.88 -4.69
CA VAL A 11 5.27 21.70 -4.05
C VAL A 11 5.92 20.44 -4.58
N GLU A 12 6.37 19.60 -3.69
CA GLU A 12 6.89 18.29 -4.04
C GLU A 12 5.81 17.39 -4.65
N VAL A 13 6.20 16.61 -5.65
CA VAL A 13 5.40 15.53 -6.21
C VAL A 13 6.25 14.29 -6.45
N TYR A 14 5.76 13.12 -6.03
CA TYR A 14 6.50 11.89 -6.22
C TYR A 14 6.55 11.43 -7.68
N ASN A 15 7.76 11.11 -8.13
CA ASN A 15 7.96 10.29 -9.30
C ASN A 15 8.13 8.83 -8.85
N ARG A 16 7.17 8.00 -9.18
CA ARG A 16 7.17 6.56 -8.83
C ARG A 16 7.78 5.68 -9.92
N TYR A 17 8.07 6.25 -11.09
CA TYR A 17 8.64 5.56 -12.26
C TYR A 17 7.80 4.37 -12.78
N ASN A 18 6.54 4.26 -12.38
CA ASN A 18 5.65 3.12 -12.66
C ASN A 18 4.37 3.49 -13.40
N ASP A 19 4.26 4.69 -13.92
CA ASP A 19 3.09 5.26 -14.60
C ASP A 19 3.26 5.41 -16.11
N GLY A 20 4.02 4.50 -16.73
CA GLY A 20 4.27 4.49 -18.17
C GLY A 20 5.16 5.64 -18.65
N GLY A 21 5.94 6.25 -17.74
CA GLY A 21 6.86 7.35 -18.06
C GLY A 21 6.19 8.71 -18.15
N SER A 22 4.96 8.88 -17.62
CA SER A 22 4.36 10.21 -17.50
C SER A 22 5.13 11.05 -16.47
N ASP A 23 5.35 12.31 -16.82
CA ASP A 23 5.98 13.27 -15.92
C ASP A 23 4.94 13.77 -14.89
N PRO A 24 5.15 13.52 -13.57
CA PRO A 24 4.19 13.92 -12.55
C PRO A 24 3.97 15.44 -12.48
N THR A 25 4.93 16.26 -12.94
CA THR A 25 4.84 17.72 -12.90
C THR A 25 3.98 18.30 -14.03
N SER A 26 3.72 17.51 -15.07
CA SER A 26 3.01 17.93 -16.29
C SER A 26 1.81 17.05 -16.66
N SER A 27 1.44 16.11 -15.81
CA SER A 27 0.26 15.27 -15.99
C SER A 27 -1.04 16.08 -16.08
N VAL A 28 -2.13 15.48 -16.57
CA VAL A 28 -3.46 16.14 -16.62
C VAL A 28 -3.90 16.62 -15.23
N TYR A 29 -3.63 15.82 -14.19
CA TYR A 29 -3.93 16.21 -12.81
C TYR A 29 -3.07 17.38 -12.33
N ALA A 30 -1.78 17.37 -12.66
CA ALA A 30 -0.88 18.48 -12.34
C ALA A 30 -1.38 19.79 -12.95
N GLN A 31 -1.73 19.77 -14.24
CA GLN A 31 -2.28 20.94 -14.91
C GLN A 31 -3.61 21.40 -14.29
N TYR A 32 -4.50 20.47 -13.94
CA TYR A 32 -5.77 20.80 -13.27
C TYR A 32 -5.54 21.48 -11.92
N ILE A 33 -4.62 20.97 -11.11
CA ILE A 33 -4.27 21.55 -9.80
C ILE A 33 -3.68 22.96 -9.98
N LYS A 34 -2.67 23.10 -10.85
CA LYS A 34 -2.01 24.38 -11.12
C LYS A 34 -3.01 25.43 -11.57
N GLN A 35 -3.85 25.09 -12.55
CA GLN A 35 -4.85 26.02 -13.06
C GLN A 35 -5.92 26.35 -11.99
N GLY A 36 -6.38 25.34 -11.24
CA GLY A 36 -7.36 25.54 -10.17
C GLY A 36 -6.85 26.45 -9.06
N MET A 37 -5.60 26.32 -8.66
CA MET A 37 -4.96 27.17 -7.66
C MET A 37 -4.81 28.61 -8.16
N LEU A 38 -4.39 28.79 -9.40
CA LEU A 38 -4.27 30.10 -10.02
C LEU A 38 -5.64 30.81 -10.13
N ASP A 39 -6.65 30.13 -10.64
CA ASP A 39 -7.99 30.69 -10.87
C ASP A 39 -8.69 31.00 -9.57
N LYS A 40 -8.65 30.11 -8.59
CA LYS A 40 -9.42 30.22 -7.34
C LYS A 40 -8.74 31.13 -6.33
N TYR A 41 -7.41 31.02 -6.22
CA TYR A 41 -6.66 31.66 -5.14
C TYR A 41 -5.62 32.68 -5.60
N ASN A 42 -5.33 32.78 -6.89
CA ASN A 42 -4.21 33.51 -7.47
C ASN A 42 -2.87 33.04 -6.92
N VAL A 43 -2.72 31.72 -6.86
CA VAL A 43 -1.49 31.02 -6.45
C VAL A 43 -0.94 30.26 -7.64
N ASP A 44 0.27 30.59 -8.04
CA ASP A 44 1.04 29.87 -9.05
C ASP A 44 1.82 28.75 -8.36
N VAL A 45 1.56 27.51 -8.78
CA VAL A 45 2.15 26.31 -8.20
C VAL A 45 3.17 25.75 -9.15
N GLU A 46 4.43 25.66 -8.70
CA GLU A 46 5.48 24.88 -9.34
C GLU A 46 5.58 23.52 -8.67
N LEU A 47 5.49 22.45 -9.48
CA LEU A 47 5.66 21.10 -8.98
C LEU A 47 7.11 20.66 -9.15
N VAL A 48 7.73 20.18 -8.07
CA VAL A 48 9.10 19.70 -8.01
C VAL A 48 9.08 18.18 -7.92
N SER A 49 9.62 17.50 -8.92
CA SER A 49 9.65 16.04 -8.96
C SER A 49 10.75 15.49 -8.06
N VAL A 50 10.36 14.62 -7.12
CA VAL A 50 11.27 13.90 -6.21
C VAL A 50 11.04 12.41 -6.39
N GLY A 51 12.12 11.62 -6.41
CA GLY A 51 12.03 10.16 -6.51
C GLY A 51 11.37 9.56 -5.28
N ARG A 52 10.27 8.80 -5.46
CA ARG A 52 9.54 8.22 -4.32
C ARG A 52 10.41 7.34 -3.42
N TRP A 53 11.38 6.64 -3.98
CA TRP A 53 12.22 5.70 -3.25
C TRP A 53 13.55 6.27 -2.80
N THR A 54 13.86 7.50 -3.21
CA THR A 54 15.07 8.25 -2.86
C THR A 54 14.74 9.57 -2.16
N GLU A 55 13.48 9.77 -1.74
CA GLU A 55 12.96 11.06 -1.26
C GLU A 55 13.80 11.67 -0.14
N VAL A 56 14.23 10.84 0.82
CA VAL A 56 14.99 11.35 1.98
C VAL A 56 16.32 11.95 1.54
N ASP A 57 17.04 11.26 0.65
CA ASP A 57 18.32 11.75 0.11
C ASP A 57 18.12 12.96 -0.79
N ASP A 58 17.09 12.93 -1.64
CA ASP A 58 16.77 14.03 -2.54
C ASP A 58 16.36 15.29 -1.75
N LEU A 59 15.50 15.17 -0.74
CA LEU A 59 15.09 16.28 0.12
C LEU A 59 16.28 16.82 0.96
N ASN A 60 17.14 15.96 1.48
CA ASN A 60 18.34 16.38 2.18
C ASN A 60 19.25 17.24 1.28
N ASN A 61 19.42 16.83 0.04
CA ASN A 61 20.22 17.59 -0.94
C ASN A 61 19.57 18.94 -1.27
N LEU A 62 18.26 18.97 -1.49
CA LEU A 62 17.51 20.19 -1.78
C LEU A 62 17.53 21.17 -0.57
N LEU A 63 17.38 20.66 0.65
CA LEU A 63 17.53 21.48 1.86
C LEU A 63 18.93 22.07 2.00
N ALA A 64 19.97 21.26 1.73
CA ALA A 64 21.35 21.71 1.84
C ALA A 64 21.73 22.80 0.81
N THR A 65 21.06 22.81 -0.34
CA THR A 65 21.27 23.83 -1.40
C THR A 65 20.34 25.04 -1.26
N GLY A 66 19.34 24.97 -0.39
CA GLY A 66 18.31 26.01 -0.24
C GLY A 66 17.22 25.96 -1.32
N ASP A 67 17.13 24.86 -2.05
CA ASP A 67 16.17 24.65 -3.17
C ASP A 67 15.01 23.72 -2.76
N ALA A 68 14.83 23.43 -1.47
CA ALA A 68 13.76 22.58 -0.98
C ALA A 68 12.38 23.21 -1.30
N PRO A 69 11.40 22.40 -1.74
CA PRO A 69 10.04 22.90 -1.96
C PRO A 69 9.43 23.50 -0.69
N ASP A 70 8.52 24.48 -0.88
CA ASP A 70 7.76 25.07 0.23
C ASP A 70 6.85 24.05 0.93
N VAL A 71 6.37 23.06 0.18
CA VAL A 71 5.56 21.95 0.70
C VAL A 71 6.17 20.63 0.26
N CYS A 72 6.56 19.82 1.22
CA CYS A 72 7.13 18.49 1.01
C CYS A 72 6.21 17.40 1.52
N VAL A 73 6.36 16.19 0.98
CA VAL A 73 5.62 14.99 1.37
C VAL A 73 6.62 13.92 1.79
N THR A 74 6.36 13.25 2.90
CA THR A 74 7.14 12.06 3.30
C THR A 74 6.25 11.07 4.03
N TYR A 75 6.60 9.78 3.96
CA TYR A 75 5.98 8.72 4.77
C TYR A 75 6.84 8.35 5.98
N SER A 76 7.84 9.17 6.31
CA SER A 76 8.80 8.89 7.38
C SER A 76 8.74 9.97 8.47
N TYR A 77 8.06 9.69 9.58
CA TYR A 77 8.06 10.59 10.72
C TYR A 77 9.48 10.87 11.29
N PRO A 78 10.41 9.90 11.36
CA PRO A 78 11.80 10.17 11.70
C PRO A 78 12.48 11.21 10.81
N THR A 79 12.13 11.26 9.53
CA THR A 79 12.63 12.28 8.59
C THR A 79 12.11 13.68 8.98
N ILE A 80 10.82 13.78 9.31
CA ILE A 80 10.22 15.03 9.80
C ILE A 80 10.94 15.51 11.06
N GLN A 81 11.18 14.63 12.03
CA GLN A 81 11.90 14.97 13.26
C GLN A 81 13.33 15.44 12.98
N THR A 82 14.01 14.81 12.02
CA THR A 82 15.36 15.21 11.60
C THR A 82 15.35 16.62 11.02
N PHE A 83 14.41 16.93 10.12
CA PHE A 83 14.30 18.25 9.52
C PHE A 83 13.89 19.33 10.53
N ALA A 84 13.01 19.01 11.46
CA ALA A 84 12.66 19.89 12.58
C ALA A 84 13.90 20.22 13.43
N GLY A 85 14.72 19.21 13.77
CA GLY A 85 15.96 19.39 14.53
C GLY A 85 17.04 20.21 13.82
N MET A 86 16.94 20.36 12.49
CA MET A 86 17.83 21.19 11.65
C MET A 86 17.27 22.59 11.38
N ASP A 87 16.12 22.96 11.96
CA ASP A 87 15.36 24.17 11.62
C ASP A 87 14.98 24.23 10.12
N GLY A 88 14.87 23.06 9.46
CA GLY A 88 14.56 22.93 8.02
C GLY A 88 13.08 23.02 7.70
N ILE A 89 12.21 22.87 8.70
CA ILE A 89 10.76 22.98 8.58
C ILE A 89 10.19 23.84 9.71
N ILE A 90 9.02 24.43 9.47
CA ILE A 90 8.39 25.35 10.43
C ILE A 90 7.44 24.62 11.37
N ASP A 91 7.30 25.13 12.60
CA ASP A 91 6.24 24.73 13.53
C ASP A 91 4.90 25.27 13.04
N LEU A 92 3.98 24.38 12.69
CA LEU A 92 2.65 24.71 12.17
C LEU A 92 1.65 25.04 13.29
N ASN A 93 1.92 24.65 14.54
CA ASN A 93 0.96 24.82 15.64
C ASN A 93 0.50 26.27 15.84
N PRO A 94 1.37 27.30 15.85
CA PRO A 94 0.94 28.68 15.94
C PRO A 94 0.02 29.10 14.79
N LEU A 95 0.34 28.66 13.56
CA LEU A 95 -0.44 28.98 12.36
C LEU A 95 -1.80 28.27 12.34
N LEU A 96 -1.83 26.99 12.70
CA LEU A 96 -3.06 26.21 12.82
C LEU A 96 -4.01 26.84 13.87
N THR A 97 -3.46 27.35 14.95
CA THR A 97 -4.22 28.01 16.00
C THR A 97 -4.75 29.39 15.52
N GLU A 98 -3.89 30.22 14.95
CA GLU A 98 -4.25 31.58 14.49
C GLU A 98 -5.28 31.56 13.35
N TYR A 99 -5.14 30.63 12.41
CA TYR A 99 -5.95 30.56 11.21
C TYR A 99 -7.04 29.48 11.26
N LYS A 100 -7.34 28.91 12.43
CA LYS A 100 -8.31 27.81 12.61
C LYS A 100 -9.64 28.10 11.88
N ASP A 101 -10.19 29.26 12.06
CA ASP A 101 -11.47 29.68 11.48
C ASP A 101 -11.42 29.81 9.93
N LEU A 102 -10.24 29.95 9.36
CA LEU A 102 -10.03 30.03 7.91
C LEU A 102 -9.76 28.65 7.27
N LEU A 103 -9.62 27.60 8.08
CA LEU A 103 -9.27 26.24 7.67
C LEU A 103 -10.39 25.22 8.03
N PRO A 104 -11.70 25.55 7.79
CA PRO A 104 -12.79 24.67 8.24
C PRO A 104 -12.74 23.28 7.59
N ASP A 105 -12.31 23.19 6.33
CA ASP A 105 -12.23 21.91 5.62
C ASP A 105 -11.11 21.02 6.18
N LEU A 106 -9.97 21.60 6.56
CA LEU A 106 -8.87 20.87 7.20
C LEU A 106 -9.32 20.29 8.55
N TRP A 107 -9.96 21.13 9.37
CA TRP A 107 -10.44 20.70 10.69
C TRP A 107 -11.62 19.73 10.60
N ALA A 108 -12.44 19.81 9.58
CA ALA A 108 -13.48 18.82 9.31
C ALA A 108 -12.90 17.46 8.91
N LEU A 109 -11.75 17.46 8.20
CA LEU A 109 -11.08 16.24 7.75
C LEU A 109 -10.29 15.57 8.88
N LEU A 110 -9.42 16.32 9.56
CA LEU A 110 -8.51 15.77 10.58
C LEU A 110 -9.13 15.77 11.97
N GLY A 111 -9.82 16.85 12.33
CA GLY A 111 -10.35 17.08 13.66
C GLY A 111 -9.27 17.41 14.71
N ASP A 112 -9.72 17.80 15.91
CA ASP A 112 -8.82 18.14 17.01
C ASP A 112 -8.01 16.92 17.49
N TYR A 113 -8.56 15.71 17.33
CA TYR A 113 -7.93 14.48 17.76
C TYR A 113 -6.67 14.15 16.97
N ASN A 114 -6.74 14.19 15.64
CA ASN A 114 -5.58 13.87 14.80
C ASN A 114 -4.50 14.93 14.92
N ILE A 115 -4.87 16.23 14.92
CA ILE A 115 -3.92 17.32 15.15
C ILE A 115 -3.21 17.16 16.51
N TYR A 116 -3.90 16.66 17.54
CA TYR A 116 -3.28 16.38 18.83
C TYR A 116 -2.20 15.29 18.75
N TYR A 117 -2.42 14.25 17.95
CA TYR A 117 -1.42 13.17 17.77
C TYR A 117 -0.23 13.58 16.90
N ASP A 118 -0.40 14.60 16.03
CA ASP A 118 0.71 15.20 15.28
C ASP A 118 1.63 16.06 16.14
N GLN A 119 1.23 16.38 17.37
CA GLN A 119 2.04 17.20 18.24
C GLN A 119 3.23 16.45 18.79
N ASP A 120 4.39 17.08 18.74
CA ASP A 120 5.55 16.66 19.49
C ASP A 120 5.22 16.65 21.00
N PRO A 121 5.34 15.50 21.69
CA PRO A 121 4.90 15.38 23.08
C PRO A 121 5.73 16.21 24.07
N GLU A 122 6.93 16.64 23.69
CA GLU A 122 7.81 17.43 24.55
C GLU A 122 7.59 18.94 24.37
N THR A 123 7.37 19.36 23.12
CA THR A 123 7.31 20.79 22.78
C THR A 123 5.90 21.27 22.43
N GLY A 124 5.00 20.37 22.07
CA GLY A 124 3.68 20.68 21.53
C GLY A 124 3.69 21.23 20.09
N SER A 125 4.85 21.21 19.44
CA SER A 125 5.00 21.65 18.06
C SER A 125 4.32 20.67 17.09
N VAL A 126 3.77 21.17 15.98
CA VAL A 126 3.22 20.39 14.87
C VAL A 126 4.10 20.58 13.66
N TRP A 127 4.85 19.56 13.29
CA TRP A 127 5.84 19.64 12.22
C TRP A 127 5.31 19.23 10.85
N ALA A 128 4.18 18.53 10.82
CA ALA A 128 3.54 18.07 9.59
C ALA A 128 2.02 18.01 9.77
N ILE A 129 1.31 17.88 8.66
CA ILE A 129 -0.12 17.59 8.62
C ILE A 129 -0.27 16.23 7.97
N GLU A 130 -0.91 15.30 8.66
CA GLU A 130 -1.14 13.96 8.16
C GLU A 130 -2.20 13.93 7.05
N ALA A 131 -2.02 13.02 6.11
CA ALA A 131 -3.05 12.70 5.13
C ALA A 131 -3.96 11.59 5.65
N VAL A 132 -5.26 11.75 5.49
CA VAL A 132 -6.23 10.70 5.83
C VAL A 132 -6.35 9.75 4.66
N LEU A 133 -6.06 8.47 4.88
CA LEU A 133 -6.31 7.44 3.88
C LEU A 133 -7.81 7.16 3.76
N ALA A 134 -8.25 6.92 2.52
CA ALA A 134 -9.61 6.43 2.29
C ALA A 134 -9.83 5.09 3.01
N GLU A 135 -11.05 4.86 3.49
CA GLU A 135 -11.50 3.61 4.12
C GLU A 135 -11.47 2.43 3.15
N SER A 136 -10.31 1.98 2.77
CA SER A 136 -10.20 0.81 1.90
C SER A 136 -9.16 -0.15 2.45
N ALA A 137 -9.47 -1.44 2.39
CA ALA A 137 -8.50 -2.46 2.69
C ALA A 137 -7.28 -2.26 1.79
N ARG A 138 -6.12 -2.03 2.40
CA ARG A 138 -4.89 -1.76 1.65
C ARG A 138 -4.38 -2.99 0.92
N ILE A 139 -4.59 -4.16 1.51
CA ILE A 139 -4.02 -5.43 1.07
C ILE A 139 -5.14 -6.41 0.82
N ASN A 140 -5.09 -7.09 -0.31
CA ASN A 140 -6.01 -8.17 -0.66
C ASN A 140 -5.23 -9.42 -1.06
N THR A 141 -5.87 -10.56 -0.85
CA THR A 141 -5.47 -11.83 -1.45
C THR A 141 -6.16 -11.98 -2.79
N PHE A 142 -5.43 -12.45 -3.77
CA PHE A 142 -5.93 -12.73 -5.11
C PHE A 142 -5.70 -14.19 -5.45
N ILE A 143 -6.66 -14.79 -6.17
CA ILE A 143 -6.59 -16.19 -6.60
C ILE A 143 -7.04 -16.32 -8.06
N ARG A 144 -6.48 -17.26 -8.79
CA ARG A 144 -6.86 -17.57 -10.19
C ARG A 144 -8.26 -18.15 -10.25
N LYS A 145 -9.20 -17.32 -10.74
CA LYS A 145 -10.59 -17.74 -10.91
C LYS A 145 -10.74 -18.86 -11.93
N ASP A 146 -10.09 -18.74 -13.05
CA ASP A 146 -10.14 -19.75 -14.12
C ASP A 146 -9.59 -21.11 -13.68
N TRP A 147 -8.62 -21.14 -12.76
CA TRP A 147 -8.13 -22.39 -12.17
C TRP A 147 -9.13 -23.00 -11.19
N LEU A 148 -9.78 -22.16 -10.37
CA LEU A 148 -10.88 -22.62 -9.53
C LEU A 148 -11.99 -23.23 -10.37
N ASP A 149 -12.43 -22.53 -11.41
CA ASP A 149 -13.51 -23.00 -12.30
C ASP A 149 -13.11 -24.31 -13.02
N LYS A 150 -11.88 -24.40 -13.51
CA LYS A 150 -11.38 -25.58 -14.22
C LYS A 150 -11.30 -26.82 -13.33
N LEU A 151 -11.02 -26.64 -12.03
CA LEU A 151 -10.95 -27.69 -11.04
C LEU A 151 -12.27 -27.91 -10.29
N GLY A 152 -13.33 -27.14 -10.58
CA GLY A 152 -14.62 -27.22 -9.89
C GLY A 152 -14.57 -26.80 -8.44
N LEU A 153 -13.60 -25.93 -8.06
CA LEU A 153 -13.42 -25.43 -6.71
C LEU A 153 -14.25 -24.15 -6.49
N LYS A 154 -14.68 -23.96 -5.26
CA LYS A 154 -15.32 -22.71 -4.83
C LYS A 154 -14.26 -21.70 -4.40
N LEU A 155 -14.65 -20.41 -4.39
CA LEU A 155 -13.86 -19.37 -3.77
C LEU A 155 -13.69 -19.67 -2.27
N PRO A 156 -12.46 -19.74 -1.76
CA PRO A 156 -12.19 -20.09 -0.37
C PRO A 156 -12.66 -18.97 0.58
N THR A 157 -13.20 -19.33 1.71
CA THR A 157 -13.64 -18.44 2.79
C THR A 157 -12.88 -18.67 4.09
N THR A 158 -12.16 -19.77 4.19
CA THR A 158 -11.33 -20.12 5.34
C THR A 158 -9.90 -20.41 4.91
N GLU A 159 -8.96 -20.35 5.85
CA GLU A 159 -7.56 -20.70 5.63
C GLU A 159 -7.42 -22.14 5.12
N GLU A 160 -8.19 -23.08 5.68
CA GLU A 160 -8.19 -24.49 5.26
C GLU A 160 -8.68 -24.64 3.81
N GLU A 161 -9.75 -23.97 3.43
CA GLU A 161 -10.22 -23.99 2.04
C GLU A 161 -9.21 -23.39 1.08
N PHE A 162 -8.56 -22.31 1.47
CA PHE A 162 -7.49 -21.69 0.68
C PHE A 162 -6.30 -22.63 0.52
N HIS A 163 -5.84 -23.24 1.60
CA HIS A 163 -4.79 -24.27 1.58
C HIS A 163 -5.13 -25.42 0.64
N ASN A 164 -6.37 -25.92 0.69
CA ASN A 164 -6.85 -26.98 -0.18
C ASN A 164 -6.84 -26.56 -1.67
N CYS A 165 -7.17 -25.28 -1.96
CA CYS A 165 -7.04 -24.75 -3.33
C CYS A 165 -5.58 -24.76 -3.79
N LEU A 166 -4.63 -24.35 -2.95
CA LEU A 166 -3.20 -24.34 -3.28
C LEU A 166 -2.68 -25.77 -3.55
N ILE A 167 -3.08 -26.74 -2.73
CA ILE A 167 -2.77 -28.16 -2.94
C ILE A 167 -3.32 -28.63 -4.29
N ALA A 168 -4.58 -28.30 -4.58
CA ALA A 168 -5.22 -28.68 -5.84
C ALA A 168 -4.51 -28.05 -7.05
N PHE A 169 -4.03 -26.81 -6.95
CA PHE A 169 -3.24 -26.18 -8.02
C PHE A 169 -1.93 -26.94 -8.26
N ARG A 170 -1.16 -27.20 -7.18
CA ARG A 170 0.08 -27.96 -7.25
C ARG A 170 -0.12 -29.35 -7.90
N ASP A 171 -1.10 -30.08 -7.41
CA ASP A 171 -1.32 -31.48 -7.81
C ASP A 171 -1.91 -31.61 -9.23
N ASN A 172 -2.49 -30.53 -9.75
CA ASN A 172 -3.04 -30.46 -11.11
C ASN A 172 -2.24 -29.54 -12.05
N ALA A 173 -0.94 -29.31 -11.77
CA ALA A 173 -0.11 -28.40 -12.55
C ALA A 173 -0.06 -28.74 -14.04
N GLU A 174 0.00 -30.03 -14.42
CA GLU A 174 -0.03 -30.46 -15.81
C GLU A 174 -1.36 -30.13 -16.51
N LEU A 175 -2.49 -30.27 -15.81
CA LEU A 175 -3.80 -29.91 -16.33
C LEU A 175 -3.93 -28.39 -16.53
N LEU A 176 -3.37 -27.60 -15.61
CA LEU A 176 -3.49 -26.14 -15.59
C LEU A 176 -2.52 -25.46 -16.56
N LEU A 177 -1.27 -25.93 -16.61
CA LEU A 177 -0.17 -25.28 -17.33
C LEU A 177 0.43 -26.11 -18.46
N GLY A 178 0.03 -27.38 -18.64
CA GLY A 178 0.56 -28.23 -19.70
C GLY A 178 2.09 -28.41 -19.58
N ALA A 179 2.79 -28.07 -20.66
CA ALA A 179 4.26 -28.19 -20.72
C ALA A 179 5.00 -27.31 -19.70
N ASP A 180 4.36 -26.27 -19.19
CA ASP A 180 4.92 -25.36 -18.20
C ASP A 180 4.61 -25.75 -16.74
N ALA A 181 4.10 -26.96 -16.50
CA ALA A 181 3.74 -27.46 -15.15
C ALA A 181 4.85 -27.26 -14.11
N ALA A 182 6.10 -27.43 -14.50
CA ALA A 182 7.26 -27.24 -13.61
C ALA A 182 7.47 -25.79 -13.13
N LYS A 183 6.81 -24.81 -13.78
CA LYS A 183 6.85 -23.39 -13.41
C LYS A 183 5.72 -23.00 -12.46
N MET A 184 4.87 -23.95 -12.07
CA MET A 184 3.74 -23.72 -11.16
C MET A 184 4.21 -23.14 -9.83
N VAL A 185 3.61 -22.01 -9.46
CA VAL A 185 3.71 -21.38 -8.15
C VAL A 185 2.30 -21.29 -7.57
N PRO A 186 1.89 -22.21 -6.69
CA PRO A 186 0.54 -22.18 -6.13
C PRO A 186 0.26 -20.87 -5.38
N PHE A 187 1.21 -20.44 -4.55
CA PHE A 187 1.12 -19.20 -3.79
C PHE A 187 2.44 -18.42 -3.85
N SER A 188 2.40 -17.23 -4.39
CA SER A 188 3.54 -16.33 -4.45
C SER A 188 3.54 -15.38 -3.26
N ILE A 189 4.69 -15.28 -2.59
CA ILE A 189 4.97 -14.29 -1.57
C ILE A 189 6.27 -13.58 -1.92
N SER A 190 6.34 -12.29 -1.66
CA SER A 190 7.58 -11.53 -1.80
C SER A 190 8.47 -11.69 -0.56
N THR A 191 9.65 -11.08 -0.58
CA THR A 191 10.58 -11.04 0.55
C THR A 191 10.00 -10.38 1.81
N ASP A 192 8.99 -9.53 1.65
CA ASP A 192 8.24 -8.95 2.76
C ASP A 192 7.19 -9.94 3.29
N ILE A 193 7.66 -10.88 4.07
CA ILE A 193 6.82 -11.94 4.65
C ILE A 193 5.79 -11.36 5.62
N GLY A 194 6.15 -10.33 6.39
CA GLY A 194 5.28 -9.69 7.36
C GLY A 194 4.00 -9.21 6.71
N TRP A 195 4.16 -8.42 5.69
CA TRP A 195 3.04 -7.84 4.94
C TRP A 195 2.18 -8.92 4.24
N ARG A 196 2.82 -9.97 3.73
CA ARG A 196 2.13 -11.08 3.06
C ARG A 196 1.48 -12.06 4.02
N ALA A 197 1.96 -12.12 5.27
CA ALA A 197 1.38 -12.96 6.31
C ALA A 197 0.12 -12.36 6.95
N ASP A 198 -0.13 -11.08 6.76
CA ASP A 198 -1.21 -10.35 7.44
C ASP A 198 -2.59 -10.98 7.25
N LEU A 199 -2.89 -11.50 6.08
CA LEU A 199 -4.14 -12.20 5.84
C LEU A 199 -4.33 -13.41 6.77
N LEU A 200 -3.28 -14.19 6.97
CA LEU A 200 -3.29 -15.37 7.84
C LEU A 200 -3.35 -14.97 9.32
N ASN A 201 -2.70 -13.86 9.66
CA ASN A 201 -2.69 -13.37 11.03
C ASN A 201 -4.07 -12.87 11.48
N VAL A 202 -4.81 -12.20 10.59
CA VAL A 202 -6.13 -11.64 10.91
C VAL A 202 -7.11 -12.70 11.35
N SER A 203 -7.15 -13.88 10.71
CA SER A 203 -8.04 -14.98 11.09
C SER A 203 -7.68 -15.62 12.43
N LYS A 204 -6.46 -15.41 12.91
CA LYS A 204 -5.94 -16.03 14.16
C LYS A 204 -5.98 -15.09 15.36
N VAL A 205 -6.44 -13.86 15.19
CA VAL A 205 -6.57 -12.90 16.29
C VAL A 205 -7.66 -13.37 17.26
N PRO A 206 -7.41 -13.44 18.57
CA PRO A 206 -8.44 -13.76 19.56
C PRO A 206 -9.62 -12.80 19.49
N GLU A 207 -10.83 -13.31 19.79
CA GLU A 207 -12.06 -12.52 19.70
C GLU A 207 -12.15 -11.42 20.76
N ASP A 208 -11.46 -11.60 21.89
CA ASP A 208 -11.45 -10.68 23.02
C ASP A 208 -10.39 -9.55 22.89
N VAL A 209 -9.67 -9.49 21.77
CA VAL A 209 -8.73 -8.39 21.51
C VAL A 209 -9.51 -7.13 21.14
N SER A 210 -9.24 -6.04 21.85
CA SER A 210 -9.88 -4.75 21.60
C SER A 210 -9.46 -4.15 20.26
N ASP A 211 -10.32 -3.33 19.67
CA ASP A 211 -10.01 -2.60 18.44
C ASP A 211 -8.79 -1.68 18.62
N GLU A 212 -8.63 -1.07 19.81
CA GLU A 212 -7.45 -0.29 20.16
C GLU A 212 -6.16 -1.12 20.08
N THR A 213 -6.19 -2.35 20.62
CA THR A 213 -5.04 -3.27 20.54
C THR A 213 -4.74 -3.65 19.10
N LEU A 214 -5.76 -3.93 18.29
CA LEU A 214 -5.61 -4.23 16.88
C LEU A 214 -5.03 -3.05 16.11
N TYR A 215 -5.49 -1.83 16.40
CA TYR A 215 -4.96 -0.61 15.81
C TYR A 215 -3.47 -0.41 16.14
N VAL A 216 -3.10 -0.52 17.43
CA VAL A 216 -1.72 -0.33 17.88
C VAL A 216 -0.77 -1.36 17.27
N TYR A 217 -1.17 -2.62 17.18
CA TYR A 217 -0.31 -3.71 16.69
C TYR A 217 -0.47 -4.00 15.20
N GLY A 218 -1.49 -3.46 14.56
CA GLY A 218 -1.75 -3.64 13.13
C GLY A 218 -0.99 -2.68 12.21
N TYR A 219 -0.16 -1.80 12.75
CA TYR A 219 0.68 -0.90 11.96
C TYR A 219 1.79 -1.67 11.23
N ASP A 220 2.14 -1.23 10.03
CA ASP A 220 3.06 -1.91 9.11
C ASP A 220 4.39 -2.33 9.74
N ASP A 221 4.96 -1.52 10.60
CA ASP A 221 6.23 -1.79 11.27
C ASP A 221 6.11 -2.51 12.61
N ARG A 222 4.88 -2.74 13.08
CA ARG A 222 4.59 -3.39 14.38
C ARG A 222 3.92 -4.75 14.25
N HIS A 223 3.77 -5.26 13.06
CA HIS A 223 3.12 -6.56 12.81
C HIS A 223 3.76 -7.73 13.60
N LEU A 224 5.05 -7.65 13.95
CA LEU A 224 5.72 -8.64 14.80
C LEU A 224 5.13 -8.74 16.21
N LEU A 225 4.48 -7.69 16.68
CA LEU A 225 3.80 -7.63 17.97
C LEU A 225 2.33 -8.04 17.89
N TYR A 226 1.84 -8.30 16.69
CA TYR A 226 0.45 -8.67 16.45
C TYR A 226 0.11 -9.99 17.13
N PRO A 227 -1.02 -10.08 17.86
CA PRO A 227 -1.43 -11.33 18.48
C PRO A 227 -1.49 -12.48 17.45
N ASN A 228 -0.85 -13.59 17.78
CA ASN A 228 -0.76 -14.78 16.92
C ASN A 228 0.04 -14.65 15.61
N TYR A 229 0.80 -13.59 15.40
CA TYR A 229 1.69 -13.44 14.24
C TYR A 229 2.55 -14.69 14.02
N LYS A 230 3.07 -15.27 15.10
CA LYS A 230 3.86 -16.51 15.07
C LYS A 230 3.11 -17.68 14.44
N GLU A 231 1.80 -17.77 14.65
CA GLU A 231 0.98 -18.83 14.06
C GLU A 231 0.84 -18.65 12.54
N GLY A 232 0.66 -17.42 12.06
CA GLY A 232 0.69 -17.11 10.63
C GLY A 232 2.00 -17.51 9.97
N ILE A 233 3.15 -17.20 10.61
CA ILE A 233 4.47 -17.63 10.12
C ILE A 233 4.61 -19.14 10.13
N ARG A 234 4.05 -19.84 11.13
CA ARG A 234 4.06 -21.32 11.17
C ARG A 234 3.31 -21.91 9.99
N VAL A 235 2.17 -21.37 9.65
CA VAL A 235 1.37 -21.78 8.48
C VAL A 235 2.16 -21.55 7.19
N LEU A 236 2.76 -20.38 7.01
CA LEU A 236 3.60 -20.11 5.84
C LEU A 236 4.78 -21.09 5.75
N ASN A 237 5.44 -21.40 6.86
CA ASN A 237 6.52 -22.40 6.90
C ASN A 237 6.02 -23.79 6.51
N GLN A 238 4.85 -24.19 6.98
CA GLN A 238 4.22 -25.45 6.57
C GLN A 238 3.99 -25.47 5.06
N TRP A 239 3.34 -24.45 4.52
CA TRP A 239 3.03 -24.36 3.08
C TRP A 239 4.30 -24.32 2.22
N TYR A 240 5.36 -23.68 2.70
CA TYR A 240 6.66 -23.72 2.03
C TYR A 240 7.21 -25.14 1.94
N ASN A 241 7.18 -25.90 3.06
CA ASN A 241 7.64 -27.27 3.09
C ASN A 241 6.76 -28.23 2.27
N GLU A 242 5.49 -27.93 2.10
CA GLU A 242 4.57 -28.64 1.21
C GLU A 242 4.76 -28.30 -0.27
N GLY A 243 5.63 -27.34 -0.60
CA GLY A 243 5.88 -26.90 -1.97
C GLY A 243 4.76 -26.03 -2.55
N LEU A 244 3.98 -25.38 -1.69
CA LEU A 244 2.89 -24.46 -2.10
C LEU A 244 3.37 -23.03 -2.30
N ILE A 245 4.46 -22.65 -1.64
CA ILE A 245 5.08 -21.33 -1.77
C ILE A 245 6.27 -21.43 -2.73
N TRP A 246 6.45 -20.36 -3.50
CA TRP A 246 7.60 -20.25 -4.41
C TRP A 246 8.92 -20.40 -3.64
N LYS A 247 9.73 -21.38 -4.02
CA LYS A 247 10.94 -21.74 -3.27
C LYS A 247 11.99 -20.66 -3.24
N ASP A 248 12.05 -19.85 -4.31
CA ASP A 248 13.09 -18.86 -4.49
C ASP A 248 12.64 -17.46 -4.06
N PHE A 249 11.50 -17.33 -3.38
CA PHE A 249 10.91 -16.03 -3.00
C PHE A 249 11.90 -15.11 -2.28
N ALA A 250 12.82 -15.65 -1.50
CA ALA A 250 13.79 -14.88 -0.72
C ALA A 250 15.04 -14.45 -1.51
N LEU A 251 15.17 -14.88 -2.77
CA LEU A 251 16.34 -14.55 -3.61
C LEU A 251 16.18 -13.25 -4.38
N TYR A 252 14.96 -12.76 -4.53
CA TYR A 252 14.64 -11.59 -5.33
C TYR A 252 14.28 -10.42 -4.42
N THR A 253 14.92 -9.29 -4.65
CA THR A 253 14.75 -8.06 -3.85
C THR A 253 13.74 -7.08 -4.44
N ASP A 254 13.30 -7.34 -5.66
CA ASP A 254 12.27 -6.55 -6.33
C ASP A 254 11.12 -7.43 -6.85
N ALA A 255 9.99 -6.82 -7.13
CA ALA A 255 8.78 -7.53 -7.56
C ALA A 255 8.80 -7.94 -9.04
N SER A 256 9.80 -7.58 -9.83
CA SER A 256 9.76 -7.76 -11.29
C SER A 256 9.64 -9.22 -11.71
N VAL A 257 10.37 -10.12 -11.03
CA VAL A 257 10.32 -11.56 -11.33
C VAL A 257 8.97 -12.16 -10.95
N GLU A 258 8.42 -11.76 -9.81
CA GLU A 258 7.10 -12.17 -9.34
C GLU A 258 6.02 -11.70 -10.31
N ASP A 259 6.09 -10.43 -10.73
CA ASP A 259 5.17 -9.84 -11.71
C ASP A 259 5.21 -10.57 -13.06
N ASP A 260 6.40 -10.89 -13.54
CA ASP A 260 6.58 -11.61 -14.80
C ASP A 260 5.98 -13.03 -14.75
N MET A 261 6.09 -13.71 -13.61
CA MET A 261 5.45 -15.01 -13.41
C MET A 261 3.93 -14.88 -13.37
N MET A 262 3.38 -13.84 -12.72
CA MET A 262 1.94 -13.57 -12.70
C MET A 262 1.42 -13.23 -14.10
N LYS A 263 2.10 -12.35 -14.83
CA LYS A 263 1.77 -11.98 -16.23
C LYS A 263 1.80 -13.17 -17.17
N SER A 264 2.73 -14.09 -16.94
CA SER A 264 2.88 -15.33 -17.72
C SER A 264 1.88 -16.42 -17.34
N GLY A 265 1.16 -16.26 -16.24
CA GLY A 265 0.11 -17.18 -15.79
C GLY A 265 0.57 -18.34 -14.94
N PHE A 266 1.77 -18.28 -14.34
CA PHE A 266 2.34 -19.37 -13.54
C PHE A 266 1.95 -19.34 -12.07
N VAL A 267 1.35 -18.25 -11.60
CA VAL A 267 0.99 -18.02 -10.20
C VAL A 267 -0.49 -18.30 -9.98
N GLY A 268 -0.81 -19.09 -8.95
CA GLY A 268 -2.18 -19.44 -8.56
C GLY A 268 -2.82 -18.42 -7.63
N ALA A 269 -2.08 -17.92 -6.65
CA ALA A 269 -2.55 -16.93 -5.69
C ALA A 269 -1.39 -16.06 -5.20
N PHE A 270 -1.70 -14.85 -4.77
CA PHE A 270 -0.74 -13.91 -4.17
C PHE A 270 -1.45 -12.89 -3.27
N ILE A 271 -0.68 -12.16 -2.46
CA ILE A 271 -1.16 -11.06 -1.61
C ILE A 271 -0.45 -9.79 -2.02
N HIS A 272 -1.22 -8.73 -2.27
CA HIS A 272 -0.67 -7.41 -2.61
C HIS A 272 -1.72 -6.31 -2.40
N ASN A 273 -1.35 -5.06 -2.69
CA ASN A 273 -2.29 -3.94 -2.69
C ASN A 273 -3.55 -4.28 -3.49
N TRP A 274 -4.68 -3.75 -3.06
CA TRP A 274 -6.00 -4.04 -3.60
C TRP A 274 -6.15 -3.83 -5.12
N ASP A 275 -5.38 -2.91 -5.70
CA ASP A 275 -5.42 -2.56 -7.12
C ASP A 275 -4.28 -3.20 -7.94
N TYR A 276 -3.36 -3.93 -7.29
CA TYR A 276 -2.12 -4.40 -7.90
C TYR A 276 -2.27 -5.17 -9.21
N PRO A 277 -3.22 -6.10 -9.35
CA PRO A 277 -3.42 -6.82 -10.61
C PRO A 277 -3.82 -5.92 -11.77
N TYR A 278 -4.39 -4.77 -11.49
CA TYR A 278 -5.01 -3.87 -12.47
C TYR A 278 -4.22 -2.57 -12.70
N ARG A 279 -3.16 -2.32 -11.94
CA ARG A 279 -2.29 -1.15 -12.12
C ARG A 279 -1.69 -1.13 -13.51
N ASN A 280 -1.50 0.07 -14.06
CA ASN A 280 -0.88 0.32 -15.36
C ASN A 280 -1.72 -0.11 -16.59
N GLY A 281 -3.03 -0.26 -16.42
CA GLY A 281 -3.95 -0.43 -17.55
C GLY A 281 -3.61 -1.61 -18.45
N GLU A 282 -3.22 -1.34 -19.69
CA GLU A 282 -2.86 -2.39 -20.67
C GLU A 282 -1.58 -3.16 -20.34
N ASP A 283 -0.70 -2.59 -19.53
CA ASP A 283 0.53 -3.21 -19.04
C ASP A 283 0.36 -3.90 -17.68
N SER A 284 -0.86 -3.90 -17.15
CA SER A 284 -1.20 -4.55 -15.88
C SER A 284 -0.93 -6.06 -15.92
N ILE A 285 -0.77 -6.64 -14.73
CA ILE A 285 -0.68 -8.09 -14.56
C ILE A 285 -1.89 -8.76 -15.19
N GLN A 286 -3.10 -8.28 -14.90
CA GLN A 286 -4.35 -8.85 -15.41
C GLN A 286 -4.43 -8.78 -16.93
N ALA A 287 -4.10 -7.65 -17.55
CA ALA A 287 -4.15 -7.52 -19.01
C ALA A 287 -3.16 -8.44 -19.71
N ASN A 288 -1.94 -8.55 -19.20
CA ASN A 288 -0.93 -9.46 -19.73
C ASN A 288 -1.30 -10.93 -19.54
N LEU A 289 -1.80 -11.28 -18.34
CA LEU A 289 -2.30 -12.62 -18.05
C LEU A 289 -3.40 -13.05 -19.05
N THR A 290 -4.39 -12.20 -19.25
CA THR A 290 -5.49 -12.45 -20.21
C THR A 290 -4.95 -12.61 -21.64
N ARG A 291 -4.00 -11.77 -22.05
CA ARG A 291 -3.37 -11.83 -23.38
C ARG A 291 -2.59 -13.13 -23.59
N ALA A 292 -1.91 -13.61 -22.56
CA ALA A 292 -1.07 -14.81 -22.63
C ALA A 292 -1.87 -16.12 -22.49
N ASN A 293 -2.97 -16.12 -21.70
CA ASN A 293 -3.66 -17.34 -21.28
C ASN A 293 -5.15 -17.42 -21.71
N GLY A 294 -5.66 -16.40 -22.39
CA GLY A 294 -7.04 -16.34 -22.88
C GLY A 294 -7.97 -15.47 -22.03
N ALA A 295 -9.15 -15.17 -22.55
CA ALA A 295 -10.09 -14.19 -21.99
C ALA A 295 -10.62 -14.56 -20.61
N ASP A 296 -10.66 -15.84 -20.28
CA ASP A 296 -11.16 -16.33 -18.98
C ASP A 296 -10.08 -16.32 -17.89
N ALA A 297 -8.81 -16.14 -18.25
CA ALA A 297 -7.71 -16.10 -17.31
C ALA A 297 -7.75 -14.81 -16.49
N GLY A 298 -7.84 -14.95 -15.17
CA GLY A 298 -7.94 -13.79 -14.30
C GLY A 298 -7.82 -14.08 -12.83
N PHE A 299 -7.39 -13.04 -12.11
CA PHE A 299 -7.38 -13.01 -10.65
C PHE A 299 -8.67 -12.40 -10.13
N ILE A 300 -9.18 -12.95 -9.03
CA ILE A 300 -10.26 -12.37 -8.23
C ILE A 300 -9.80 -12.20 -6.80
N ALA A 301 -10.35 -11.21 -6.10
CA ALA A 301 -10.08 -11.00 -4.68
C ALA A 301 -10.75 -12.10 -3.83
N VAL A 302 -10.05 -12.50 -2.78
CA VAL A 302 -10.55 -13.37 -1.71
C VAL A 302 -10.78 -12.49 -0.49
N ASP A 303 -11.91 -12.62 0.17
CA ASP A 303 -12.18 -11.91 1.44
C ASP A 303 -11.26 -12.44 2.55
N CYS A 304 -11.10 -11.69 3.64
CA CYS A 304 -10.38 -12.16 4.82
C CYS A 304 -11.00 -13.48 5.32
N PHE A 305 -10.13 -14.39 5.75
CA PHE A 305 -10.60 -15.69 6.18
C PHE A 305 -11.44 -15.60 7.46
N GLN A 306 -12.46 -16.43 7.52
CA GLN A 306 -13.22 -16.64 8.72
C GLN A 306 -12.38 -17.43 9.74
N ASN A 307 -12.51 -17.07 11.02
CA ASN A 307 -12.01 -17.87 12.11
C ASN A 307 -12.90 -19.10 12.39
N ASP A 308 -12.56 -19.91 13.39
CA ASP A 308 -13.32 -21.12 13.76
C ASP A 308 -14.74 -20.80 14.22
N ALA A 309 -15.03 -19.59 14.65
CA ALA A 309 -16.36 -19.12 15.01
C ALA A 309 -17.17 -18.59 13.80
N GLY A 310 -16.60 -18.62 12.59
CA GLY A 310 -17.22 -18.10 11.36
C GLY A 310 -17.21 -16.56 11.26
N ILE A 311 -16.37 -15.89 12.05
CA ILE A 311 -16.23 -14.44 12.07
C ILE A 311 -15.12 -14.03 11.11
N THR A 312 -15.43 -13.10 10.20
CA THR A 312 -14.45 -12.44 9.35
C THR A 312 -14.00 -11.15 10.01
N ARG A 313 -12.70 -11.08 10.35
CA ARG A 313 -12.07 -9.83 10.77
C ARG A 313 -11.37 -9.18 9.60
N LYS A 314 -11.54 -7.88 9.45
CA LYS A 314 -10.87 -7.06 8.44
C LYS A 314 -9.87 -6.14 9.13
N TYR A 315 -8.90 -5.66 8.37
CA TYR A 315 -8.05 -4.59 8.85
C TYR A 315 -8.89 -3.39 9.25
N LEU A 316 -8.51 -2.75 10.35
CA LEU A 316 -9.07 -1.46 10.72
C LEU A 316 -8.69 -0.45 9.63
N ALA A 317 -9.72 0.24 9.12
CA ALA A 317 -9.60 1.03 7.91
C ALA A 317 -9.05 2.45 8.14
N ASP A 318 -9.13 2.94 9.36
CA ASP A 318 -8.79 4.33 9.68
C ASP A 318 -7.29 4.46 9.92
N ARG A 319 -6.53 4.58 8.82
CA ARG A 319 -5.10 4.89 8.90
C ARG A 319 -4.89 6.34 8.51
N ILE A 320 -4.11 6.99 9.34
CA ILE A 320 -3.53 8.30 9.07
C ILE A 320 -2.09 8.05 8.65
N ASP A 321 -1.70 8.58 7.50
CA ASP A 321 -0.33 8.52 6.98
C ASP A 321 0.32 9.90 7.02
#